data_58378e3697d639b01a439042dac53fcd
#
_entry.id   58378e3697d639b01a439042dac53fcd
#
_cell.length_a   1.000
_cell.length_b   1.000
_cell.length_c   1.000
_cell.angle_alpha   90.00
_cell.angle_beta   90.00
_cell.angle_gamma   90.00
#
_symmetry.space_group_name_H-M   'P 1'
#
loop_
_entity.id
_entity.type
_entity.pdbx_description
1 polymer ?
#
loop_
_entity_poly.entity_id
_entity_poly.type
_entity_poly.pdbx_seq_one_letter_code
_entity_poly.pdbx_strand_id
1 'polypeptide(L)'
;MSHQQWSPLIKWNVSPNQIYFLDCCRSNIQPTKIINQEAEKIICQAKGLITENGNLTNKGAMILDEYEMFTVKTKKKVASEVLGPDMNERIKEYREIFPGKRLPSGELARQSVTELKEKFVWFFKTYPEYDWDLILDAADDYNKLFKMKNYQFMVTSSYFIKKTNTQTKEVTSKLADYCQQILDELEKEKNKV
;
A
#
# COMPACT_ATOMS: atom_id res chain seq x y z
N MET A 1 10.04 25.36 -5.29
CA MET A 1 10.99 24.60 -6.16
C MET A 1 10.75 23.12 -5.90
N SER A 2 10.22 22.41 -6.89
CA SER A 2 9.78 21.02 -6.72
C SER A 2 10.97 20.08 -6.57
N HIS A 3 10.93 19.21 -5.58
CA HIS A 3 11.94 18.18 -5.25
C HIS A 3 12.11 17.06 -6.29
N GLN A 4 11.75 17.28 -7.55
CA GLN A 4 11.96 16.33 -8.65
C GLN A 4 13.44 16.14 -9.05
N GLN A 5 14.35 16.98 -8.56
CA GLN A 5 15.76 16.99 -8.98
C GLN A 5 16.64 15.84 -8.49
N TRP A 6 16.14 14.97 -7.60
CA TRP A 6 16.97 13.95 -6.95
C TRP A 6 16.52 12.51 -7.20
N SER A 7 15.69 12.29 -8.22
CA SER A 7 15.41 10.90 -8.63
C SER A 7 16.68 10.25 -9.14
N PRO A 8 17.03 9.03 -8.69
CA PRO A 8 18.16 8.26 -9.23
C PRO A 8 18.12 8.13 -10.75
N LEU A 9 16.92 8.13 -11.36
CA LEU A 9 16.73 8.10 -12.81
C LEU A 9 17.39 9.30 -13.49
N ILE A 10 17.22 10.50 -12.94
CA ILE A 10 17.81 11.74 -13.46
C ILE A 10 19.31 11.77 -13.19
N LYS A 11 19.70 11.47 -11.94
CA LYS A 11 21.11 11.47 -11.51
C LYS A 11 21.97 10.57 -12.38
N TRP A 12 21.50 9.38 -12.71
CA TRP A 12 22.24 8.36 -13.44
C TRP A 12 21.90 8.31 -14.94
N ASN A 13 20.99 9.20 -15.38
CA ASN A 13 20.49 9.24 -16.76
C ASN A 13 20.00 7.87 -17.24
N VAL A 14 19.17 7.22 -16.41
CA VAL A 14 18.57 5.92 -16.73
C VAL A 14 17.05 6.03 -16.81
N SER A 15 16.44 5.28 -17.72
CA SER A 15 15.00 5.20 -17.88
C SER A 15 14.39 4.16 -16.92
N PRO A 16 13.08 4.25 -16.66
CA PRO A 16 12.36 3.18 -15.93
C PRO A 16 12.52 1.80 -16.58
N ASN A 17 12.54 1.74 -17.91
CA ASN A 17 12.77 0.48 -18.64
C ASN A 17 14.16 -0.10 -18.38
N GLN A 18 15.19 0.76 -18.30
CA GLN A 18 16.54 0.32 -17.96
C GLN A 18 16.62 -0.21 -16.52
N ILE A 19 15.97 0.45 -15.57
CA ILE A 19 15.89 -0.07 -14.19
C ILE A 19 15.22 -1.45 -14.17
N TYR A 20 14.09 -1.59 -14.83
CA TYR A 20 13.41 -2.89 -14.95
C TYR A 20 14.29 -3.96 -15.61
N PHE A 21 14.98 -3.60 -16.68
CA PHE A 21 15.89 -4.52 -17.37
C PHE A 21 17.08 -4.96 -16.48
N LEU A 22 17.69 -4.01 -15.73
CA LEU A 22 18.75 -4.31 -14.78
C LEU A 22 18.26 -5.20 -13.63
N ASP A 23 17.05 -4.99 -13.15
CA ASP A 23 16.44 -5.84 -12.11
C ASP A 23 16.18 -7.26 -12.62
N CYS A 24 15.76 -7.41 -13.85
CA CYS A 24 15.65 -8.70 -14.51
C CYS A 24 17.03 -9.40 -14.62
N CYS A 25 18.08 -8.66 -14.97
CA CYS A 25 19.46 -9.20 -15.02
C CYS A 25 19.93 -9.65 -13.63
N ARG A 26 19.62 -8.87 -12.57
CA ARG A 26 19.98 -9.20 -11.18
C ARG A 26 19.27 -10.47 -10.70
N SER A 27 18.00 -10.59 -11.04
CA SER A 27 17.14 -11.71 -10.63
C SER A 27 17.23 -12.94 -11.52
N ASN A 28 18.01 -12.87 -12.60
CA ASN A 28 18.11 -13.90 -13.65
C ASN A 28 16.73 -14.28 -14.25
N ILE A 29 15.88 -13.28 -14.46
CA ILE A 29 14.54 -13.42 -15.03
C ILE A 29 14.53 -12.81 -16.44
N GLN A 30 13.86 -13.49 -17.39
CA GLN A 30 13.67 -12.93 -18.74
C GLN A 30 12.72 -11.72 -18.67
N PRO A 31 13.11 -10.55 -19.24
CA PRO A 31 12.23 -9.40 -19.33
C PRO A 31 10.93 -9.73 -20.09
N THR A 32 9.84 -9.09 -19.72
CA THR A 32 8.56 -9.26 -20.43
C THR A 32 8.60 -8.59 -21.80
N LYS A 33 7.68 -8.98 -22.71
CA LYS A 33 7.57 -8.41 -24.07
C LYS A 33 7.20 -6.91 -24.10
N ILE A 34 6.96 -6.29 -22.95
CA ILE A 34 6.57 -4.88 -22.83
C ILE A 34 7.74 -3.93 -23.18
N ILE A 35 9.00 -4.39 -23.05
CA ILE A 35 10.18 -3.60 -23.40
C ILE A 35 10.92 -4.22 -24.59
N ASN A 36 11.60 -3.39 -25.38
CA ASN A 36 12.51 -3.86 -26.40
C ASN A 36 13.83 -4.30 -25.74
N GLN A 37 13.92 -5.59 -25.44
CA GLN A 37 15.05 -6.18 -24.69
C GLN A 37 16.40 -5.91 -25.36
N GLU A 38 16.47 -6.03 -26.69
CA GLU A 38 17.74 -5.85 -27.41
C GLU A 38 18.21 -4.38 -27.34
N ALA A 39 17.28 -3.44 -27.52
CA ALA A 39 17.60 -2.02 -27.40
C ALA A 39 18.06 -1.65 -25.98
N GLU A 40 17.36 -2.14 -24.95
CA GLU A 40 17.76 -1.87 -23.56
C GLU A 40 19.10 -2.53 -23.21
N LYS A 41 19.36 -3.73 -23.72
CA LYS A 41 20.66 -4.40 -23.56
C LYS A 41 21.79 -3.55 -24.14
N ILE A 42 21.68 -3.12 -25.38
CA ILE A 42 22.69 -2.26 -26.06
C ILE A 42 22.93 -0.98 -25.25
N ILE A 43 21.87 -0.31 -24.82
CA ILE A 43 21.96 0.94 -24.06
C ILE A 43 22.62 0.69 -22.69
N CYS A 44 22.23 -0.36 -21.99
CA CYS A 44 22.80 -0.70 -20.69
C CYS A 44 24.27 -1.10 -20.80
N GLN A 45 24.66 -1.80 -21.86
CA GLN A 45 26.08 -2.10 -22.17
C GLN A 45 26.87 -0.81 -22.44
N ALA A 46 26.36 0.05 -23.32
CA ALA A 46 27.00 1.32 -23.65
C ALA A 46 27.20 2.23 -22.43
N LYS A 47 26.30 2.16 -21.44
CA LYS A 47 26.40 2.89 -20.17
C LYS A 47 27.29 2.17 -19.13
N GLY A 48 27.78 0.97 -19.43
CA GLY A 48 28.58 0.14 -18.53
C GLY A 48 27.79 -0.39 -17.32
N LEU A 49 26.48 -0.61 -17.48
CA LEU A 49 25.58 -1.10 -16.43
C LEU A 49 25.50 -2.62 -16.39
N ILE A 50 25.75 -3.26 -17.55
CA ILE A 50 25.90 -4.71 -17.71
C ILE A 50 27.16 -5.03 -18.52
N THR A 51 27.66 -6.24 -18.36
CA THR A 51 28.80 -6.76 -19.16
C THR A 51 28.31 -7.20 -20.56
N GLU A 52 29.21 -7.54 -21.45
CA GLU A 52 28.89 -8.13 -22.76
C GLU A 52 28.08 -9.40 -22.64
N ASN A 53 28.31 -10.19 -21.60
CA ASN A 53 27.55 -11.41 -21.31
C ASN A 53 26.18 -11.14 -20.64
N GLY A 54 25.78 -9.88 -20.44
CA GLY A 54 24.49 -9.50 -19.84
C GLY A 54 24.47 -9.54 -18.30
N ASN A 55 25.59 -9.80 -17.64
CA ASN A 55 25.67 -9.78 -16.18
C ASN A 55 25.73 -8.34 -15.65
N LEU A 56 25.10 -8.11 -14.51
CA LEU A 56 25.09 -6.82 -13.85
C LEU A 56 26.53 -6.42 -13.43
N THR A 57 26.92 -5.17 -13.71
CA THR A 57 28.15 -4.60 -13.19
C THR A 57 27.97 -4.01 -11.80
N ASN A 58 29.06 -3.71 -11.08
CA ASN A 58 28.99 -2.99 -9.79
C ASN A 58 28.24 -1.65 -9.92
N LYS A 59 28.41 -0.93 -11.03
CA LYS A 59 27.70 0.32 -11.32
C LYS A 59 26.21 0.08 -11.48
N GLY A 60 25.82 -0.96 -12.22
CA GLY A 60 24.41 -1.32 -12.38
C GLY A 60 23.75 -1.72 -11.06
N ALA A 61 24.44 -2.52 -10.23
CA ALA A 61 23.96 -2.90 -8.91
C ALA A 61 23.76 -1.68 -7.99
N MET A 62 24.73 -0.78 -7.93
CA MET A 62 24.64 0.45 -7.13
C MET A 62 23.45 1.34 -7.54
N ILE A 63 23.15 1.45 -8.83
CA ILE A 63 22.00 2.22 -9.33
C ILE A 63 20.68 1.58 -8.89
N LEU A 64 20.56 0.25 -8.96
CA LEU A 64 19.38 -0.46 -8.50
C LEU A 64 19.15 -0.27 -7.00
N ASP A 65 20.19 -0.44 -6.19
CA ASP A 65 20.12 -0.26 -4.74
C ASP A 65 19.70 1.16 -4.36
N GLU A 66 20.27 2.17 -5.04
CA GLU A 66 19.90 3.57 -4.82
C GLU A 66 18.44 3.84 -5.23
N TYR A 67 17.99 3.25 -6.33
CA TYR A 67 16.60 3.37 -6.78
C TYR A 67 15.61 2.72 -5.82
N GLU A 68 15.93 1.53 -5.31
CA GLU A 68 15.12 0.85 -4.29
C GLU A 68 15.02 1.67 -3.00
N MET A 69 16.14 2.19 -2.50
CA MET A 69 16.16 3.06 -1.33
C MET A 69 15.34 4.33 -1.54
N PHE A 70 15.41 4.93 -2.73
CA PHE A 70 14.61 6.10 -3.08
C PHE A 70 13.11 5.79 -3.09
N THR A 71 12.70 4.69 -3.70
CA THR A 71 11.28 4.28 -3.76
C THR A 71 10.71 3.97 -2.38
N VAL A 72 11.49 3.32 -1.51
CA VAL A 72 11.09 3.05 -0.11
C VAL A 72 10.93 4.35 0.69
N LYS A 73 11.88 5.29 0.57
CA LYS A 73 11.79 6.61 1.24
C LYS A 73 10.59 7.41 0.75
N THR A 74 10.32 7.41 -0.56
CA THR A 74 9.18 8.12 -1.15
C THR A 74 7.85 7.54 -0.66
N LYS A 75 7.72 6.21 -0.64
CA LYS A 75 6.51 5.55 -0.09
C LYS A 75 6.29 5.89 1.38
N LYS A 76 7.35 5.89 2.21
CA LYS A 76 7.26 6.27 3.63
C LYS A 76 6.82 7.72 3.80
N LYS A 77 7.37 8.65 3.00
CA LYS A 77 7.01 10.07 3.05
C LYS A 77 5.54 10.29 2.68
N VAL A 78 5.08 9.71 1.58
CA VAL A 78 3.66 9.80 1.16
C VAL A 78 2.74 9.23 2.25
N ALA A 79 3.10 8.11 2.87
CA ALA A 79 2.30 7.54 3.94
C ALA A 79 2.21 8.46 5.15
N SER A 80 3.32 9.10 5.59
CA SER A 80 3.30 10.02 6.73
C SER A 80 2.56 11.32 6.43
N GLU A 81 2.58 11.80 5.19
CA GLU A 81 1.82 12.98 4.77
C GLU A 81 0.30 12.72 4.75
N VAL A 82 -0.12 11.52 4.37
CA VAL A 82 -1.54 11.15 4.26
C VAL A 82 -2.13 10.72 5.60
N LEU A 83 -1.37 9.96 6.40
CA LEU A 83 -1.87 9.34 7.64
C LEU A 83 -1.58 10.15 8.91
N GLY A 84 -0.78 11.22 8.81
CA GLY A 84 -0.39 12.04 9.94
C GLY A 84 0.77 11.47 10.78
N PRO A 85 1.23 12.24 11.79
CA PRO A 85 2.41 11.89 12.61
C PRO A 85 2.17 10.63 13.47
N ASP A 86 0.96 10.45 13.99
CA ASP A 86 0.61 9.38 14.95
C ASP A 86 0.13 8.09 14.26
N MET A 87 0.32 7.99 12.95
CA MET A 87 -0.21 6.89 12.13
C MET A 87 0.10 5.49 12.65
N ASN A 88 1.31 5.29 13.20
CA ASN A 88 1.73 3.96 13.68
C ASN A 88 0.96 3.55 14.93
N GLU A 89 0.64 4.51 15.80
CA GLU A 89 -0.13 4.30 17.02
C GLU A 89 -1.60 4.05 16.67
N ARG A 90 -2.18 4.89 15.84
CA ARG A 90 -3.56 4.75 15.37
C ARG A 90 -3.80 3.44 14.60
N ILE A 91 -2.87 3.00 13.76
CA ILE A 91 -2.97 1.71 13.08
C ILE A 91 -2.87 0.53 14.07
N LYS A 92 -2.04 0.64 15.11
CA LYS A 92 -1.98 -0.38 16.16
C LYS A 92 -3.28 -0.42 16.95
N GLU A 93 -3.80 0.72 17.36
CA GLU A 93 -5.07 0.85 18.06
C GLU A 93 -6.21 0.22 17.25
N TYR A 94 -6.36 0.61 15.99
CA TYR A 94 -7.32 -0.01 15.06
C TYR A 94 -7.15 -1.53 15.00
N ARG A 95 -5.92 -2.02 14.87
CA ARG A 95 -5.62 -3.45 14.80
C ARG A 95 -6.04 -4.21 16.05
N GLU A 96 -5.85 -3.61 17.23
CA GLU A 96 -6.17 -4.24 18.50
C GLU A 96 -7.70 -4.34 18.76
N ILE A 97 -8.53 -3.55 18.10
CA ILE A 97 -9.99 -3.68 18.12
C ILE A 97 -10.43 -5.05 17.59
N PHE A 98 -9.76 -5.57 16.55
CA PHE A 98 -10.09 -6.89 16.00
C PHE A 98 -9.64 -8.03 16.92
N PRO A 99 -10.32 -9.19 16.91
CA PRO A 99 -9.96 -10.31 17.79
C PRO A 99 -8.57 -10.87 17.44
N GLY A 100 -7.75 -11.16 18.46
CA GLY A 100 -6.41 -11.74 18.31
C GLY A 100 -6.39 -13.23 17.93
N LYS A 101 -7.41 -13.71 17.21
CA LYS A 101 -7.61 -15.13 16.88
C LYS A 101 -7.97 -15.33 15.41
N ARG A 102 -8.01 -16.58 14.98
CA ARG A 102 -8.55 -16.91 13.66
C ARG A 102 -10.07 -16.78 13.64
N LEU A 103 -10.57 -16.25 12.55
CA LEU A 103 -11.99 -16.20 12.25
C LEU A 103 -12.51 -17.60 11.85
N PRO A 104 -13.84 -17.83 11.87
CA PRO A 104 -14.41 -19.07 11.34
C PRO A 104 -14.05 -19.35 9.87
N SER A 105 -13.68 -18.31 9.10
CA SER A 105 -13.13 -18.46 7.75
C SER A 105 -11.73 -19.09 7.69
N GLY A 106 -11.05 -19.25 8.83
CA GLY A 106 -9.68 -19.74 8.93
C GLY A 106 -8.61 -18.64 8.84
N GLU A 107 -8.97 -17.40 8.47
CA GLU A 107 -8.03 -16.29 8.35
C GLU A 107 -7.73 -15.65 9.73
N LEU A 108 -6.56 -15.06 9.91
CA LEU A 108 -6.28 -14.21 11.06
C LEU A 108 -7.10 -12.92 10.99
N ALA A 109 -7.84 -12.59 12.04
CA ALA A 109 -8.64 -11.36 12.05
C ALA A 109 -7.75 -10.11 12.01
N ARG A 110 -6.64 -10.12 12.77
CA ARG A 110 -5.63 -9.04 12.80
C ARG A 110 -4.61 -9.26 11.71
N GLN A 111 -4.57 -8.36 10.74
CA GLN A 111 -3.54 -8.35 9.71
C GLN A 111 -2.29 -7.57 10.14
N SER A 112 -1.22 -7.62 9.35
CA SER A 112 0.03 -6.94 9.65
C SER A 112 -0.11 -5.42 9.61
N VAL A 113 0.66 -4.71 10.47
CA VAL A 113 0.68 -3.23 10.46
C VAL A 113 1.09 -2.68 9.08
N THR A 114 2.00 -3.36 8.38
CA THR A 114 2.45 -2.96 7.05
C THR A 114 1.29 -3.01 6.04
N GLU A 115 0.52 -4.10 6.03
CA GLU A 115 -0.63 -4.25 5.14
C GLU A 115 -1.72 -3.22 5.46
N LEU A 116 -2.03 -3.03 6.75
CA LEU A 116 -3.01 -2.04 7.19
C LEU A 116 -2.62 -0.63 6.78
N LYS A 117 -1.32 -0.28 6.89
CA LYS A 117 -0.79 1.01 6.48
C LYS A 117 -1.03 1.28 5.00
N GLU A 118 -0.79 0.30 4.13
CA GLU A 118 -1.04 0.44 2.69
C GLU A 118 -2.53 0.64 2.39
N LYS A 119 -3.40 -0.10 3.10
CA LYS A 119 -4.86 0.04 2.97
C LYS A 119 -5.35 1.41 3.45
N PHE A 120 -4.83 1.92 4.58
CA PHE A 120 -5.18 3.24 5.08
C PHE A 120 -4.69 4.39 4.21
N VAL A 121 -3.51 4.27 3.58
CA VAL A 121 -3.08 5.27 2.58
C VAL A 121 -4.08 5.36 1.43
N TRP A 122 -4.60 4.23 0.96
CA TRP A 122 -5.66 4.23 -0.04
C TRP A 122 -6.95 4.83 0.53
N PHE A 123 -7.36 4.43 1.74
CA PHE A 123 -8.61 4.86 2.37
C PHE A 123 -8.69 6.38 2.52
N PHE A 124 -7.69 7.01 3.13
CA PHE A 124 -7.66 8.47 3.32
C PHE A 124 -7.51 9.27 2.02
N LYS A 125 -6.99 8.65 0.95
CA LYS A 125 -6.99 9.27 -0.38
C LYS A 125 -8.36 9.21 -1.05
N THR A 126 -9.15 8.19 -0.74
CA THR A 126 -10.47 7.96 -1.33
C THR A 126 -11.57 8.67 -0.55
N TYR A 127 -11.42 8.73 0.76
CA TYR A 127 -12.37 9.28 1.74
C TYR A 127 -11.65 10.27 2.67
N PRO A 128 -11.25 11.44 2.18
CA PRO A 128 -10.48 12.41 2.95
C PRO A 128 -11.29 13.11 4.05
N GLU A 129 -12.60 12.95 4.04
CA GLU A 129 -13.56 13.51 5.01
C GLU A 129 -13.59 12.76 6.34
N TYR A 130 -13.10 11.52 6.39
CA TYR A 130 -13.10 10.72 7.61
C TYR A 130 -11.78 10.89 8.39
N ASP A 131 -11.90 11.03 9.70
CA ASP A 131 -10.76 11.10 10.62
C ASP A 131 -10.51 9.77 11.35
N TRP A 132 -9.42 9.72 12.13
CA TRP A 132 -9.06 8.53 12.87
C TRP A 132 -10.05 8.16 13.97
N ASP A 133 -10.67 9.12 14.63
CA ASP A 133 -11.56 8.86 15.75
C ASP A 133 -12.84 8.19 15.23
N LEU A 134 -13.42 8.70 14.13
CA LEU A 134 -14.54 8.07 13.45
C LEU A 134 -14.22 6.65 12.94
N ILE A 135 -13.00 6.45 12.42
CA ILE A 135 -12.53 5.13 11.95
C ILE A 135 -12.45 4.12 13.10
N LEU A 136 -11.96 4.53 14.26
CA LEU A 136 -11.85 3.66 15.43
C LEU A 136 -13.24 3.31 15.98
N ASP A 137 -14.15 4.27 16.06
CA ASP A 137 -15.54 4.04 16.47
C ASP A 137 -16.25 3.07 15.51
N ALA A 138 -16.11 3.26 14.21
CA ALA A 138 -16.66 2.38 13.19
C ALA A 138 -16.11 0.94 13.30
N ALA A 139 -14.82 0.79 13.58
CA ALA A 139 -14.20 -0.51 13.77
C ALA A 139 -14.67 -1.20 15.07
N ASP A 140 -14.87 -0.44 16.14
CA ASP A 140 -15.34 -0.96 17.43
C ASP A 140 -16.80 -1.43 17.33
N ASP A 141 -17.67 -0.67 16.69
CA ASP A 141 -19.06 -1.05 16.46
C ASP A 141 -19.17 -2.29 15.57
N TYR A 142 -18.34 -2.36 14.51
CA TYR A 142 -18.24 -3.56 13.71
C TYR A 142 -17.81 -4.78 14.54
N ASN A 143 -16.79 -4.64 15.37
CA ASN A 143 -16.30 -5.74 16.22
C ASN A 143 -17.34 -6.15 17.26
N LYS A 144 -18.03 -5.20 17.93
CA LYS A 144 -19.10 -5.48 18.89
C LYS A 144 -20.23 -6.30 18.26
N LEU A 145 -20.69 -5.90 17.06
CA LEU A 145 -21.75 -6.61 16.32
C LEU A 145 -21.34 -8.07 16.03
N PHE A 146 -20.11 -8.27 15.53
CA PHE A 146 -19.66 -9.61 15.17
C PHE A 146 -19.25 -10.47 16.38
N LYS A 147 -18.85 -9.86 17.49
CA LYS A 147 -18.65 -10.58 18.77
C LYS A 147 -19.93 -11.26 19.24
N MET A 148 -21.08 -10.61 19.13
CA MET A 148 -22.39 -11.20 19.45
C MET A 148 -22.77 -12.38 18.54
N LYS A 149 -22.22 -12.42 17.31
CA LYS A 149 -22.41 -13.49 16.33
C LYS A 149 -21.29 -14.53 16.32
N ASN A 150 -20.50 -14.61 17.39
CA ASN A 150 -19.30 -15.48 17.46
C ASN A 150 -18.37 -15.32 16.25
N TYR A 151 -18.26 -14.10 15.73
CA TYR A 151 -17.44 -13.70 14.58
C TYR A 151 -17.79 -14.42 13.26
N GLN A 152 -18.97 -15.03 13.13
CA GLN A 152 -19.42 -15.60 11.87
C GLN A 152 -19.54 -14.51 10.80
N PHE A 153 -18.98 -14.79 9.62
CA PHE A 153 -18.96 -13.86 8.47
C PHE A 153 -18.20 -12.55 8.70
N MET A 154 -17.48 -12.41 9.82
CA MET A 154 -16.57 -11.31 10.03
C MET A 154 -15.45 -11.34 8.98
N VAL A 155 -15.11 -10.20 8.40
CA VAL A 155 -13.93 -10.08 7.54
C VAL A 155 -12.71 -9.65 8.35
N THR A 156 -11.51 -9.84 7.79
CA THR A 156 -10.26 -9.43 8.41
C THR A 156 -10.14 -7.91 8.49
N SER A 157 -9.28 -7.42 9.38
CA SER A 157 -9.03 -5.99 9.56
C SER A 157 -8.62 -5.27 8.26
N SER A 158 -7.92 -5.94 7.35
CA SER A 158 -7.54 -5.38 6.06
C SER A 158 -8.69 -5.38 5.04
N TYR A 159 -9.51 -6.42 5.01
CA TYR A 159 -10.69 -6.49 4.12
C TYR A 159 -11.81 -5.57 4.57
N PHE A 160 -11.88 -5.23 5.86
CA PHE A 160 -12.80 -4.22 6.36
C PHE A 160 -12.49 -2.84 5.78
N ILE A 161 -11.19 -2.47 5.69
CA ILE A 161 -10.75 -1.21 5.08
C ILE A 161 -10.97 -1.22 3.57
N LYS A 162 -10.48 -2.28 2.90
CA LYS A 162 -10.48 -2.36 1.43
C LYS A 162 -10.58 -3.80 0.97
N LYS A 163 -11.65 -4.13 0.26
CA LYS A 163 -11.81 -5.41 -0.46
C LYS A 163 -11.85 -5.15 -1.96
N THR A 164 -11.04 -5.89 -2.70
CA THR A 164 -11.04 -5.86 -4.18
C THR A 164 -11.61 -7.17 -4.67
N ASN A 165 -12.62 -7.13 -5.50
CA ASN A 165 -13.12 -8.29 -6.22
C ASN A 165 -12.10 -8.67 -7.30
N THR A 166 -11.61 -9.91 -7.29
CA THR A 166 -10.59 -10.37 -8.23
C THR A 166 -11.10 -10.49 -9.66
N GLN A 167 -12.38 -10.73 -9.85
CA GLN A 167 -13.02 -10.90 -11.16
C GLN A 167 -13.45 -9.57 -11.77
N THR A 168 -14.22 -8.76 -11.02
CA THR A 168 -14.78 -7.50 -11.53
C THR A 168 -13.84 -6.30 -11.36
N LYS A 169 -12.75 -6.46 -10.58
CA LYS A 169 -11.84 -5.38 -10.16
C LYS A 169 -12.50 -4.28 -9.33
N GLU A 170 -13.75 -4.47 -8.96
CA GLU A 170 -14.48 -3.55 -8.11
C GLU A 170 -13.86 -3.50 -6.72
N VAL A 171 -13.80 -2.28 -6.18
CA VAL A 171 -13.24 -2.01 -4.84
C VAL A 171 -14.36 -1.53 -3.93
N THR A 172 -14.50 -2.17 -2.77
CA THR A 172 -15.47 -1.83 -1.73
C THR A 172 -14.79 -1.60 -0.40
N SER A 173 -15.37 -0.75 0.45
CA SER A 173 -14.92 -0.46 1.80
C SER A 173 -16.09 -0.57 2.79
N LYS A 174 -16.10 -1.64 3.59
CA LYS A 174 -17.07 -1.74 4.69
C LYS A 174 -16.80 -0.69 5.77
N LEU A 175 -15.55 -0.30 5.96
CA LEU A 175 -15.21 0.76 6.91
C LEU A 175 -15.89 2.08 6.52
N ALA A 176 -15.87 2.44 5.24
CA ALA A 176 -16.54 3.66 4.77
C ALA A 176 -18.06 3.59 5.00
N ASP A 177 -18.68 2.41 4.76
CA ASP A 177 -20.11 2.22 5.02
C ASP A 177 -20.45 2.44 6.49
N TYR A 178 -19.64 1.94 7.43
CA TYR A 178 -19.82 2.12 8.87
C TYR A 178 -19.56 3.57 9.31
N CYS A 179 -18.53 4.22 8.79
CA CYS A 179 -18.28 5.64 9.04
C CYS A 179 -19.49 6.49 8.62
N GLN A 180 -20.03 6.23 7.43
CA GLN A 180 -21.22 6.95 6.95
C GLN A 180 -22.45 6.71 7.82
N GLN A 181 -22.69 5.46 8.28
CA GLN A 181 -23.78 5.15 9.19
C GLN A 181 -23.73 5.94 10.49
N ILE A 182 -22.53 6.05 11.10
CA ILE A 182 -22.33 6.84 12.33
C ILE A 182 -22.65 8.32 12.07
N LEU A 183 -22.18 8.88 10.95
CA LEU A 183 -22.47 10.27 10.61
C LEU A 183 -23.97 10.51 10.39
N ASP A 184 -24.65 9.60 9.69
CA ASP A 184 -26.09 9.68 9.44
C ASP A 184 -26.90 9.60 10.76
N GLU A 185 -26.44 8.80 11.73
CA GLU A 185 -27.06 8.71 13.06
C GLU A 185 -26.86 10.01 13.86
N LEU A 186 -25.68 10.58 13.85
CA LEU A 186 -25.39 11.87 14.50
C LEU A 186 -26.22 13.02 13.91
N GLU A 187 -26.42 13.04 12.60
CA GLU A 187 -27.27 14.04 11.95
C GLU A 187 -28.75 13.89 12.34
N LYS A 188 -29.25 12.64 12.42
CA LYS A 188 -30.63 12.37 12.85
C LYS A 188 -30.85 12.82 14.31
N GLU A 189 -29.86 12.65 15.18
CA GLU A 189 -29.94 13.09 16.57
C GLU A 189 -29.96 14.62 16.67
N LYS A 190 -29.15 15.33 15.92
CA LYS A 190 -29.15 16.80 15.85
C LYS A 190 -30.48 17.38 15.36
N ASN A 191 -31.15 16.69 14.45
CA ASN A 191 -32.42 17.14 13.89
C ASN A 191 -33.64 16.78 14.77
N LYS A 192 -33.48 16.08 15.92
CA LYS A 192 -34.54 15.76 16.88
C LYS A 192 -34.60 16.75 18.04
N VAL A 193 -33.68 17.69 18.14
CA VAL A 193 -33.64 18.76 19.14
C VAL A 193 -34.22 20.05 18.56
#